data_368cee809e749fc1eafcd377611346bd
#
_entry.id   368cee809e749fc1eafcd377611346bd
#
_cell.length_a   1.000
_cell.length_b   1.000
_cell.length_c   1.000
_cell.angle_alpha   90.00
_cell.angle_beta   90.00
_cell.angle_gamma   90.00
#
_symmetry.space_group_name_H-M   'P 1'
#
loop_
_entity.id
_entity.type
_entity.pdbx_description
1 polymer ?
#
loop_
_entity_poly.entity_id
_entity_poly.type
_entity_poly.pdbx_seq_one_letter_code
_entity_poly.pdbx_strand_id
1 'polypeptide(L)'
;MKENAGRTGLRLNGINLPMLDRARIYCCGITPYDVTHLGHAATFVWVDVLTRVLASAGVTAQLCRNVTDVDDVLFAAAAHSGSAYDAFASVQQFRFDQDMTSLGVREPQFAPRARRNVGQVIRLAAGLLETGDGYLRDGTVYFRGAGPARAAGLSRDEAEALAAEYGARLDDPAKDDKLDVAVWRRSGPGEPGWPSPWGSGRPGWHAECAAMSLSVLGLSVDVLCGGADLAYPHHAFQVAMAEAVTGVRPHARATFEVGVVCMDGSKMAKSTGNLVLVSEVLADHPAAALRLCLLDRPWARAWDYATAELDAATARLERLYRAAGRNAGASAVSDRTQATAAAAIDGALREDLDVPRALGIAEETGGAAARGLIATLGLGEPA
;
A
#
# COMPACT_ATOMS: atom_id res chain seq x y z
N MET A 1 -4.12 -20.30 30.73
CA MET A 1 -4.61 -20.86 29.45
C MET A 1 -6.00 -20.37 29.06
N LYS A 2 -6.44 -19.16 29.49
CA LYS A 2 -7.76 -18.60 29.15
C LYS A 2 -7.69 -17.20 28.52
N GLU A 3 -6.49 -16.63 28.28
CA GLU A 3 -6.36 -15.25 27.79
C GLU A 3 -6.32 -15.07 26.28
N ASN A 4 -6.12 -16.13 25.47
CA ASN A 4 -5.99 -15.99 24.02
C ASN A 4 -7.21 -16.46 23.20
N ALA A 5 -8.25 -16.98 23.83
CA ALA A 5 -9.41 -17.57 23.13
C ALA A 5 -10.46 -16.52 22.67
N GLY A 6 -10.11 -15.26 22.56
CA GLY A 6 -11.08 -14.20 22.21
C GLY A 6 -10.50 -12.99 21.48
N ARG A 7 -9.22 -12.95 21.18
CA ARG A 7 -8.65 -11.84 20.40
C ARG A 7 -8.75 -12.12 18.92
N THR A 8 -9.82 -11.65 18.28
CA THR A 8 -9.97 -11.55 16.81
C THR A 8 -9.27 -10.30 16.26
N GLY A 9 -8.47 -9.61 17.06
CA GLY A 9 -7.89 -8.31 16.77
C GLY A 9 -6.43 -8.39 16.33
N LEU A 10 -6.08 -7.49 15.43
CA LEU A 10 -4.74 -7.11 15.02
C LEU A 10 -4.36 -5.82 15.75
N ARG A 11 -3.10 -5.63 16.10
CA ARG A 11 -2.55 -4.36 16.54
C ARG A 11 -1.64 -3.81 15.44
N LEU A 12 -1.85 -2.56 15.04
CA LEU A 12 -1.01 -1.84 14.07
C LEU A 12 -0.66 -0.47 14.62
N ASN A 13 0.62 -0.11 14.65
CA ASN A 13 1.10 1.19 15.18
C ASN A 13 0.52 1.50 16.57
N GLY A 14 0.43 0.52 17.43
CA GLY A 14 -0.16 0.70 18.76
C GLY A 14 -1.68 0.75 18.81
N ILE A 15 -2.37 0.77 17.66
CA ILE A 15 -3.83 0.80 17.57
C ILE A 15 -4.38 -0.62 17.58
N ASN A 16 -5.24 -0.92 18.55
CA ASN A 16 -5.99 -2.18 18.55
C ASN A 16 -7.12 -2.11 17.52
N LEU A 17 -7.16 -3.06 16.61
CA LEU A 17 -8.18 -3.21 15.58
C LEU A 17 -9.00 -4.47 15.85
N PRO A 18 -10.00 -4.42 16.73
CA PRO A 18 -10.92 -5.54 16.87
C PRO A 18 -11.68 -5.73 15.56
N MET A 19 -11.65 -6.95 15.04
CA MET A 19 -12.33 -7.33 13.80
C MET A 19 -13.23 -8.53 14.11
N LEU A 20 -14.39 -8.58 13.48
CA LEU A 20 -15.33 -9.70 13.64
C LEU A 20 -15.03 -10.77 12.57
N ASP A 21 -15.62 -10.64 11.42
CA ASP A 21 -15.53 -11.60 10.31
C ASP A 21 -14.88 -11.01 9.05
N ARG A 22 -14.83 -9.69 8.94
CA ARG A 22 -14.34 -8.97 7.76
C ARG A 22 -13.47 -7.79 8.14
N ALA A 23 -12.46 -7.52 7.28
CA ALA A 23 -11.63 -6.33 7.31
C ALA A 23 -11.66 -5.67 5.93
N ARG A 24 -12.04 -4.39 5.87
CA ARG A 24 -11.99 -3.58 4.65
C ARG A 24 -10.63 -2.91 4.58
N ILE A 25 -9.86 -3.25 3.56
CA ILE A 25 -8.49 -2.76 3.37
C ILE A 25 -8.43 -2.02 2.04
N TYR A 26 -8.13 -0.74 2.08
CA TYR A 26 -7.83 0.03 0.88
C TYR A 26 -6.32 0.20 0.78
N CYS A 27 -5.74 -0.26 -0.32
CA CYS A 27 -4.33 -0.09 -0.61
C CYS A 27 -4.18 0.84 -1.82
N CYS A 28 -3.50 1.98 -1.63
CA CYS A 28 -3.09 2.81 -2.75
C CYS A 28 -2.18 1.98 -3.65
N GLY A 29 -2.61 1.81 -4.90
CA GLY A 29 -1.95 0.98 -5.90
C GLY A 29 -0.89 1.74 -6.69
N ILE A 30 -0.78 1.43 -7.96
CA ILE A 30 0.24 2.02 -8.83
C ILE A 30 -0.35 3.04 -9.80
N THR A 31 0.47 4.03 -10.17
CA THR A 31 0.34 4.76 -11.41
C THR A 31 1.17 3.98 -12.46
N PRO A 32 0.54 3.36 -13.46
CA PRO A 32 1.22 2.41 -14.35
C PRO A 32 2.00 3.14 -15.46
N TYR A 33 3.07 3.82 -15.09
CA TYR A 33 3.91 4.58 -16.03
C TYR A 33 5.36 4.10 -16.05
N ASP A 34 5.76 3.24 -15.11
CA ASP A 34 7.15 2.79 -14.97
C ASP A 34 7.23 1.33 -14.50
N VAL A 35 8.46 0.84 -14.39
CA VAL A 35 8.83 -0.50 -13.96
C VAL A 35 8.65 -0.73 -12.46
N THR A 36 8.45 -1.98 -12.06
CA THR A 36 8.31 -2.37 -10.66
C THR A 36 9.67 -2.45 -9.98
N HIS A 37 9.92 -1.60 -9.00
CA HIS A 37 11.12 -1.63 -8.17
C HIS A 37 10.85 -2.16 -6.76
N LEU A 38 11.90 -2.41 -5.97
CA LEU A 38 11.80 -3.01 -4.63
C LEU A 38 10.91 -2.20 -3.66
N GLY A 39 10.81 -0.88 -3.82
CA GLY A 39 9.90 -0.05 -3.01
C GLY A 39 8.43 -0.43 -3.22
N HIS A 40 8.01 -0.64 -4.48
CA HIS A 40 6.67 -1.16 -4.79
C HIS A 40 6.50 -2.57 -4.22
N ALA A 41 7.49 -3.46 -4.46
CA ALA A 41 7.45 -4.83 -3.97
C ALA A 41 7.28 -4.89 -2.44
N ALA A 42 8.02 -4.08 -1.68
CA ALA A 42 7.92 -4.02 -0.24
C ALA A 42 6.49 -3.71 0.21
N THR A 43 5.89 -2.66 -0.34
CA THR A 43 4.51 -2.26 0.01
C THR A 43 3.52 -3.42 -0.21
N PHE A 44 3.52 -4.03 -1.39
CA PHE A 44 2.50 -5.03 -1.73
C PHE A 44 2.76 -6.40 -1.09
N VAL A 45 4.02 -6.76 -0.86
CA VAL A 45 4.38 -7.97 -0.08
C VAL A 45 3.91 -7.84 1.37
N TRP A 46 4.11 -6.68 2.01
CA TRP A 46 3.62 -6.45 3.37
C TRP A 46 2.09 -6.44 3.46
N VAL A 47 1.40 -5.83 2.50
CA VAL A 47 -0.07 -5.86 2.42
C VAL A 47 -0.59 -7.28 2.22
N ASP A 48 0.09 -8.11 1.41
CA ASP A 48 -0.26 -9.53 1.27
C ASP A 48 -0.09 -10.29 2.59
N VAL A 49 1.01 -10.06 3.34
CA VAL A 49 1.21 -10.67 4.66
C VAL A 49 0.12 -10.21 5.65
N LEU A 50 -0.22 -8.92 5.68
CA LEU A 50 -1.33 -8.41 6.49
C LEU A 50 -2.63 -9.20 6.22
N THR A 51 -2.98 -9.42 4.94
CA THR A 51 -4.21 -10.15 4.59
C THR A 51 -4.12 -11.65 4.91
N ARG A 52 -2.91 -12.26 4.88
CA ARG A 52 -2.69 -13.65 5.29
C ARG A 52 -2.81 -13.82 6.81
N VAL A 53 -2.26 -12.88 7.57
CA VAL A 53 -2.38 -12.86 9.04
C VAL A 53 -3.84 -12.68 9.48
N LEU A 54 -4.60 -11.83 8.81
CA LEU A 54 -6.04 -11.70 9.05
C LEU A 54 -6.78 -13.01 8.74
N ALA A 55 -6.46 -13.66 7.63
CA ALA A 55 -7.07 -14.94 7.26
C ALA A 55 -6.75 -16.04 8.27
N SER A 56 -5.52 -16.12 8.82
CA SER A 56 -5.17 -17.05 9.89
C SER A 56 -5.96 -16.80 11.18
N ALA A 57 -6.41 -15.56 11.37
CA ALA A 57 -7.30 -15.14 12.46
C ALA A 57 -8.80 -15.42 12.21
N GLY A 58 -9.16 -16.00 11.05
CA GLY A 58 -10.54 -16.21 10.65
C GLY A 58 -11.23 -14.95 10.12
N VAL A 59 -10.48 -13.89 9.81
CA VAL A 59 -10.99 -12.63 9.29
C VAL A 59 -10.82 -12.59 7.77
N THR A 60 -11.91 -12.39 7.03
CA THR A 60 -11.87 -12.23 5.57
C THR A 60 -11.45 -10.82 5.21
N ALA A 61 -10.27 -10.66 4.62
CA ALA A 61 -9.80 -9.38 4.11
C ALA A 61 -10.50 -9.05 2.77
N GLN A 62 -11.20 -7.91 2.72
CA GLN A 62 -11.72 -7.30 1.51
C GLN A 62 -10.68 -6.30 1.01
N LEU A 63 -9.69 -6.78 0.25
CA LEU A 63 -8.61 -5.95 -0.28
C LEU A 63 -9.06 -5.25 -1.57
N CYS A 64 -9.00 -3.93 -1.56
CA CYS A 64 -9.13 -3.05 -2.72
C CYS A 64 -7.76 -2.42 -3.01
N ARG A 65 -7.17 -2.70 -4.18
CA ARG A 65 -5.95 -2.07 -4.68
C ARG A 65 -6.27 -1.38 -6.00
N ASN A 66 -6.26 -0.07 -6.00
CA ASN A 66 -6.61 0.69 -7.19
C ASN A 66 -5.48 0.75 -8.23
N VAL A 67 -5.83 1.18 -9.42
CA VAL A 67 -4.90 1.58 -10.49
C VAL A 67 -5.19 3.04 -10.84
N THR A 68 -4.20 3.90 -10.63
CA THR A 68 -4.24 5.33 -10.96
C THR A 68 -3.86 5.51 -12.44
N ASP A 69 -4.80 5.19 -13.34
CA ASP A 69 -4.59 5.25 -14.79
C ASP A 69 -5.11 6.56 -15.44
N VAL A 70 -5.23 7.61 -14.64
CA VAL A 70 -5.46 9.01 -15.07
C VAL A 70 -4.49 9.90 -14.30
N ASP A 71 -3.32 10.17 -14.87
CA ASP A 71 -2.27 10.93 -14.19
C ASP A 71 -1.39 11.67 -15.22
N ASP A 72 -0.93 12.88 -14.88
CA ASP A 72 -0.11 13.69 -15.77
C ASP A 72 1.23 13.00 -16.10
N VAL A 73 1.84 12.29 -15.14
CA VAL A 73 3.09 11.55 -15.37
C VAL A 73 2.90 10.36 -16.32
N LEU A 74 1.74 9.69 -16.24
CA LEU A 74 1.36 8.63 -17.16
C LEU A 74 1.16 9.18 -18.58
N PHE A 75 0.46 10.31 -18.72
CA PHE A 75 0.23 10.93 -20.03
C PHE A 75 1.54 11.36 -20.68
N ALA A 76 2.45 11.96 -19.90
CA ALA A 76 3.79 12.34 -20.36
C ALA A 76 4.62 11.14 -20.80
N ALA A 77 4.63 10.04 -20.02
CA ALA A 77 5.36 8.81 -20.34
C ALA A 77 4.81 8.15 -21.61
N ALA A 78 3.50 8.06 -21.75
CA ALA A 78 2.85 7.51 -22.94
C ALA A 78 3.16 8.35 -24.19
N ALA A 79 3.07 9.67 -24.09
CA ALA A 79 3.42 10.58 -25.18
C ALA A 79 4.90 10.42 -25.61
N HIS A 80 5.82 10.32 -24.65
CA HIS A 80 7.24 10.08 -24.91
C HIS A 80 7.49 8.76 -25.65
N SER A 81 6.70 7.72 -25.33
CA SER A 81 6.79 6.41 -25.99
C SER A 81 6.06 6.36 -27.35
N GLY A 82 5.36 7.40 -27.75
CA GLY A 82 4.52 7.43 -28.96
C GLY A 82 3.30 6.52 -28.89
N SER A 83 2.85 6.14 -27.69
CA SER A 83 1.74 5.21 -27.45
C SER A 83 0.48 5.95 -26.99
N ALA A 84 -0.70 5.39 -27.30
CA ALA A 84 -1.92 5.80 -26.59
C ALA A 84 -1.81 5.48 -25.10
N TYR A 85 -2.19 6.43 -24.24
CA TYR A 85 -1.93 6.32 -22.80
C TYR A 85 -2.60 5.11 -22.14
N ASP A 86 -3.77 4.72 -22.61
CA ASP A 86 -4.51 3.57 -22.09
C ASP A 86 -3.86 2.23 -22.47
N ALA A 87 -3.33 2.13 -23.68
CA ALA A 87 -2.55 0.97 -24.11
C ALA A 87 -1.22 0.89 -23.34
N PHE A 88 -0.53 2.02 -23.19
CA PHE A 88 0.70 2.13 -22.42
C PHE A 88 0.47 1.70 -20.95
N ALA A 89 -0.54 2.26 -20.29
CA ALA A 89 -0.92 1.91 -18.92
C ALA A 89 -1.22 0.42 -18.77
N SER A 90 -1.91 -0.18 -19.75
CA SER A 90 -2.26 -1.61 -19.70
C SER A 90 -1.02 -2.50 -19.77
N VAL A 91 -0.03 -2.15 -20.58
CA VAL A 91 1.25 -2.89 -20.67
C VAL A 91 2.04 -2.78 -19.37
N GLN A 92 2.15 -1.57 -18.80
CA GLN A 92 2.89 -1.38 -17.54
C GLN A 92 2.20 -2.09 -16.37
N GLN A 93 0.87 -2.03 -16.31
CA GLN A 93 0.13 -2.79 -15.31
C GLN A 93 0.35 -4.30 -15.44
N PHE A 94 0.31 -4.84 -16.66
CA PHE A 94 0.55 -6.26 -16.87
C PHE A 94 1.94 -6.70 -16.35
N ARG A 95 2.98 -5.90 -16.59
CA ARG A 95 4.34 -6.14 -16.06
C ARG A 95 4.34 -6.13 -14.53
N PHE A 96 3.70 -5.14 -13.94
CA PHE A 96 3.56 -5.07 -12.48
C PHE A 96 2.84 -6.29 -11.92
N ASP A 97 1.73 -6.73 -12.53
CA ASP A 97 0.97 -7.90 -12.07
C ASP A 97 1.80 -9.18 -12.20
N GLN A 98 2.64 -9.31 -13.25
CA GLN A 98 3.59 -10.41 -13.38
C GLN A 98 4.64 -10.41 -12.25
N ASP A 99 5.24 -9.26 -11.94
CA ASP A 99 6.22 -9.13 -10.86
C ASP A 99 5.59 -9.51 -9.51
N MET A 100 4.38 -9.02 -9.23
CA MET A 100 3.66 -9.34 -8.01
C MET A 100 3.30 -10.83 -7.91
N THR A 101 2.88 -11.43 -9.01
CA THR A 101 2.59 -12.87 -9.09
C THR A 101 3.86 -13.69 -8.83
N SER A 102 4.98 -13.30 -9.43
CA SER A 102 6.28 -13.95 -9.22
C SER A 102 6.74 -13.90 -7.76
N LEU A 103 6.40 -12.82 -7.05
CA LEU A 103 6.64 -12.68 -5.61
C LEU A 103 5.59 -13.39 -4.74
N GLY A 104 4.61 -14.09 -5.32
CA GLY A 104 3.55 -14.76 -4.56
C GLY A 104 2.58 -13.80 -3.85
N VAL A 105 2.49 -12.54 -4.30
CA VAL A 105 1.49 -11.58 -3.86
C VAL A 105 0.15 -11.94 -4.46
N ARG A 106 -0.86 -12.13 -3.62
CA ARG A 106 -2.20 -12.50 -4.07
C ARG A 106 -2.91 -11.32 -4.75
N GLU A 107 -3.73 -11.64 -5.73
CA GLU A 107 -4.57 -10.62 -6.37
C GLU A 107 -5.54 -9.99 -5.37
N PRO A 108 -5.79 -8.67 -5.47
CA PRO A 108 -6.80 -8.01 -4.66
C PRO A 108 -8.21 -8.45 -5.10
N GLN A 109 -9.16 -8.46 -4.16
CA GLN A 109 -10.55 -8.75 -4.47
C GLN A 109 -11.17 -7.68 -5.38
N PHE A 110 -10.71 -6.43 -5.23
CA PHE A 110 -11.16 -5.31 -6.04
C PHE A 110 -9.97 -4.53 -6.59
N ALA A 111 -9.98 -4.27 -7.90
CA ALA A 111 -8.93 -3.51 -8.60
C ALA A 111 -9.56 -2.38 -9.44
N PRO A 112 -10.17 -1.35 -8.80
CA PRO A 112 -10.80 -0.26 -9.53
C PRO A 112 -9.74 0.58 -10.26
N ARG A 113 -10.10 1.04 -11.47
CA ARG A 113 -9.28 1.92 -12.30
C ARG A 113 -9.83 3.34 -12.25
N ALA A 114 -8.96 4.34 -12.12
CA ALA A 114 -9.35 5.74 -12.05
C ALA A 114 -10.19 6.16 -13.26
N ARG A 115 -9.80 5.80 -14.47
CA ARG A 115 -10.53 6.12 -15.71
C ARG A 115 -11.97 5.58 -15.78
N ARG A 116 -12.26 4.50 -15.05
CA ARG A 116 -13.60 3.92 -14.96
C ARG A 116 -14.42 4.50 -13.81
N ASN A 117 -13.75 5.26 -12.93
CA ASN A 117 -14.34 5.86 -11.74
C ASN A 117 -14.44 7.40 -11.81
N VAL A 118 -14.27 7.99 -12.99
CA VAL A 118 -14.36 9.44 -13.21
C VAL A 118 -15.70 10.01 -12.72
N GLY A 119 -16.81 9.30 -12.97
CA GLY A 119 -18.12 9.71 -12.49
C GLY A 119 -18.23 9.77 -10.96
N GLN A 120 -17.50 8.93 -10.24
CA GLN A 120 -17.41 8.96 -8.77
C GLN A 120 -16.63 10.19 -8.30
N VAL A 121 -15.54 10.55 -8.98
CA VAL A 121 -14.78 11.76 -8.67
C VAL A 121 -15.62 13.03 -8.93
N ILE A 122 -16.40 13.06 -10.00
CA ILE A 122 -17.34 14.17 -10.27
C ILE A 122 -18.37 14.29 -9.13
N ARG A 123 -18.92 13.18 -8.65
CA ARG A 123 -19.85 13.19 -7.49
C ARG A 123 -19.16 13.63 -6.19
N LEU A 124 -17.92 13.18 -5.95
CA LEU A 124 -17.12 13.63 -4.81
C LEU A 124 -16.90 15.15 -4.87
N ALA A 125 -16.50 15.67 -6.04
CA ALA A 125 -16.29 17.10 -6.24
C ALA A 125 -17.58 17.91 -6.02
N ALA A 126 -18.72 17.44 -6.51
CA ALA A 126 -20.02 18.07 -6.27
C ALA A 126 -20.38 18.09 -4.78
N GLY A 127 -20.21 16.96 -4.08
CA GLY A 127 -20.46 16.88 -2.63
C GLY A 127 -19.56 17.81 -1.82
N LEU A 128 -18.27 17.92 -2.19
CA LEU A 128 -17.35 18.85 -1.52
C LEU A 128 -17.72 20.33 -1.76
N LEU A 129 -18.30 20.67 -2.91
CA LEU A 129 -18.86 22.01 -3.14
C LEU A 129 -20.11 22.25 -2.28
N GLU A 130 -20.97 21.24 -2.11
CA GLU A 130 -22.20 21.33 -1.28
C GLU A 130 -21.86 21.47 0.21
N THR A 131 -20.83 20.79 0.72
CA THR A 131 -20.40 20.89 2.13
C THR A 131 -19.60 22.17 2.41
N GLY A 132 -19.13 22.88 1.38
CA GLY A 132 -18.29 24.08 1.53
C GLY A 132 -16.82 23.78 1.78
N ASP A 133 -16.42 22.50 1.80
CA ASP A 133 -15.03 22.07 1.91
C ASP A 133 -14.26 22.22 0.59
N GLY A 134 -14.99 22.36 -0.53
CA GLY A 134 -14.46 22.66 -1.85
C GLY A 134 -14.93 24.01 -2.38
N TYR A 135 -14.28 24.49 -3.45
CA TYR A 135 -14.68 25.67 -4.20
C TYR A 135 -14.36 25.52 -5.69
N LEU A 136 -15.13 26.21 -6.53
CA LEU A 136 -14.96 26.21 -7.98
C LEU A 136 -14.21 27.47 -8.43
N ARG A 137 -13.18 27.31 -9.24
CA ARG A 137 -12.46 28.41 -9.89
C ARG A 137 -12.04 27.99 -11.31
N ASP A 138 -12.47 28.75 -12.31
CA ASP A 138 -12.12 28.56 -13.73
C ASP A 138 -12.31 27.14 -14.26
N GLY A 139 -13.38 26.43 -13.82
CA GLY A 139 -13.69 25.06 -14.22
C GLY A 139 -12.90 23.98 -13.47
N THR A 140 -12.07 24.37 -12.48
CA THR A 140 -11.38 23.48 -11.55
C THR A 140 -12.07 23.51 -10.20
N VAL A 141 -12.36 22.34 -9.61
CA VAL A 141 -12.85 22.21 -8.24
C VAL A 141 -11.67 21.91 -7.34
N TYR A 142 -11.44 22.77 -6.36
CA TYR A 142 -10.40 22.62 -5.35
C TYR A 142 -10.97 22.17 -4.01
N PHE A 143 -10.17 21.41 -3.24
CA PHE A 143 -10.41 21.05 -1.84
C PHE A 143 -9.45 21.83 -0.95
N ARG A 144 -9.92 22.31 0.21
CA ARG A 144 -9.16 23.14 1.14
C ARG A 144 -8.08 22.36 1.89
N GLY A 145 -6.82 22.73 1.69
CA GLY A 145 -5.65 21.94 2.08
C GLY A 145 -5.13 22.16 3.51
N ALA A 146 -5.48 23.25 4.18
CA ALA A 146 -4.93 23.57 5.49
C ALA A 146 -5.35 22.58 6.61
N GLY A 147 -6.51 21.93 6.48
CA GLY A 147 -7.00 20.93 7.43
C GLY A 147 -6.15 19.65 7.43
N PRO A 148 -5.96 18.99 6.29
CA PRO A 148 -5.13 17.79 6.15
C PRO A 148 -3.70 17.96 6.66
N ALA A 149 -3.03 19.08 6.38
CA ALA A 149 -1.68 19.35 6.85
C ALA A 149 -1.61 19.39 8.39
N ARG A 150 -2.56 20.07 9.03
CA ARG A 150 -2.65 20.09 10.50
C ARG A 150 -2.94 18.73 11.10
N ALA A 151 -3.84 17.97 10.47
CA ALA A 151 -4.16 16.62 10.94
C ALA A 151 -2.96 15.67 10.85
N ALA A 152 -2.08 15.88 9.86
CA ALA A 152 -0.80 15.18 9.72
C ALA A 152 0.28 15.66 10.71
N GLY A 153 0.01 16.68 11.53
CA GLY A 153 0.98 17.24 12.50
C GLY A 153 2.12 18.03 11.86
N LEU A 154 1.96 18.45 10.60
CA LEU A 154 2.98 19.19 9.86
C LEU A 154 2.85 20.70 10.08
N SER A 155 3.99 21.38 10.16
CA SER A 155 4.06 22.81 9.98
C SER A 155 3.70 23.19 8.53
N ARG A 156 3.39 24.46 8.31
CA ARG A 156 3.05 24.91 6.97
C ARG A 156 4.18 24.72 5.96
N ASP A 157 5.40 25.08 6.37
CA ASP A 157 6.59 24.97 5.50
C ASP A 157 6.90 23.53 5.12
N GLU A 158 6.79 22.60 6.08
CA GLU A 158 6.94 21.16 5.84
C GLU A 158 5.86 20.66 4.87
N ALA A 159 4.62 21.06 5.07
CA ALA A 159 3.50 20.67 4.21
C ALA A 159 3.66 21.22 2.78
N GLU A 160 4.09 22.48 2.61
CA GLU A 160 4.37 23.08 1.30
C GLU A 160 5.53 22.36 0.60
N ALA A 161 6.63 22.07 1.33
CA ALA A 161 7.78 21.35 0.78
C ALA A 161 7.39 19.95 0.28
N LEU A 162 6.69 19.16 1.11
CA LEU A 162 6.20 17.84 0.73
C LEU A 162 5.21 17.90 -0.44
N ALA A 163 4.27 18.86 -0.42
CA ALA A 163 3.32 19.02 -1.52
C ALA A 163 4.05 19.33 -2.85
N ALA A 164 5.09 20.17 -2.81
CA ALA A 164 5.90 20.49 -3.99
C ALA A 164 6.67 19.29 -4.55
N GLU A 165 7.22 18.42 -3.66
CA GLU A 165 7.88 17.17 -4.03
C GLU A 165 6.96 16.26 -4.87
N TYR A 166 5.67 16.25 -4.52
CA TYR A 166 4.64 15.48 -5.25
C TYR A 166 3.94 16.28 -6.36
N GLY A 167 4.57 17.34 -6.87
CA GLY A 167 4.14 18.06 -8.06
C GLY A 167 3.00 19.04 -7.83
N ALA A 168 2.71 19.44 -6.58
CA ALA A 168 1.72 20.49 -6.34
C ALA A 168 2.21 21.84 -6.89
N ARG A 169 1.33 22.52 -7.63
CA ARG A 169 1.58 23.89 -8.08
C ARG A 169 1.20 24.84 -6.95
N LEU A 170 2.19 25.22 -6.13
CA LEU A 170 1.97 26.09 -4.97
C LEU A 170 1.62 27.53 -5.38
N ASP A 171 2.11 28.00 -6.53
CA ASP A 171 1.92 29.36 -7.03
C ASP A 171 0.75 29.48 -8.00
N ASP A 172 -0.18 28.52 -8.00
CA ASP A 172 -1.38 28.58 -8.83
C ASP A 172 -2.29 29.74 -8.37
N PRO A 173 -2.48 30.81 -9.15
CA PRO A 173 -3.27 31.97 -8.74
C PRO A 173 -4.77 31.67 -8.58
N ALA A 174 -5.23 30.52 -9.06
CA ALA A 174 -6.61 30.07 -8.89
C ALA A 174 -6.88 29.46 -7.51
N LYS A 175 -5.85 29.18 -6.70
CA LYS A 175 -5.99 28.64 -5.34
C LYS A 175 -6.24 29.77 -4.32
N ASP A 176 -7.13 29.49 -3.35
CA ASP A 176 -7.32 30.36 -2.18
C ASP A 176 -6.15 30.18 -1.20
N ASP A 177 -5.58 28.96 -1.09
CA ASP A 177 -4.40 28.61 -0.30
C ASP A 177 -3.45 27.72 -1.12
N LYS A 178 -2.14 27.89 -0.94
CA LYS A 178 -1.11 27.11 -1.63
C LYS A 178 -1.28 25.58 -1.48
N LEU A 179 -1.76 25.14 -0.32
CA LEU A 179 -1.98 23.73 0.00
C LEU A 179 -3.28 23.16 -0.58
N ASP A 180 -4.15 23.99 -1.17
CA ASP A 180 -5.37 23.49 -1.79
C ASP A 180 -5.04 22.58 -2.98
N VAL A 181 -5.81 21.50 -3.13
CA VAL A 181 -5.57 20.51 -4.18
C VAL A 181 -6.77 20.39 -5.11
N ALA A 182 -6.51 20.18 -6.40
CA ALA A 182 -7.58 19.94 -7.35
C ALA A 182 -8.23 18.57 -7.09
N VAL A 183 -9.54 18.56 -6.91
CA VAL A 183 -10.41 17.37 -6.92
C VAL A 183 -10.80 17.05 -8.36
N TRP A 184 -11.15 18.09 -9.11
CA TRP A 184 -11.42 18.05 -10.54
C TRP A 184 -10.62 19.16 -11.22
N ARG A 185 -9.74 18.82 -12.15
CA ARG A 185 -8.90 19.76 -12.86
C ARG A 185 -9.44 20.00 -14.27
N ARG A 186 -9.65 21.25 -14.65
CA ARG A 186 -9.95 21.62 -16.03
C ARG A 186 -8.86 21.12 -16.98
N SER A 187 -9.24 20.48 -18.09
CA SER A 187 -8.32 20.07 -19.15
C SER A 187 -8.23 21.17 -20.21
N GLY A 188 -7.00 21.38 -20.68
CA GLY A 188 -6.70 22.27 -21.81
C GLY A 188 -6.98 21.60 -23.17
N PRO A 189 -6.86 22.37 -24.26
CA PRO A 189 -6.96 21.81 -25.60
C PRO A 189 -5.92 20.71 -25.86
N GLY A 190 -6.38 19.55 -26.32
CA GLY A 190 -5.51 18.39 -26.61
C GLY A 190 -5.13 17.54 -25.40
N GLU A 191 -5.47 17.97 -24.18
CA GLU A 191 -5.30 17.14 -22.99
C GLU A 191 -6.44 16.12 -22.84
N PRO A 192 -6.17 14.94 -22.25
CA PRO A 192 -7.23 14.01 -21.86
C PRO A 192 -8.26 14.68 -20.94
N GLY A 193 -9.54 14.48 -21.22
CA GLY A 193 -10.59 15.09 -20.43
C GLY A 193 -11.93 14.39 -20.59
N TRP A 194 -12.73 14.48 -19.56
CA TRP A 194 -14.09 13.93 -19.47
C TRP A 194 -15.09 15.07 -19.25
N PRO A 195 -16.31 14.93 -19.75
CA PRO A 195 -17.35 15.92 -19.52
C PRO A 195 -17.76 15.98 -18.05
N SER A 196 -17.95 17.17 -17.51
CA SER A 196 -18.45 17.42 -16.18
C SER A 196 -19.37 18.65 -16.13
N PRO A 197 -20.07 18.91 -15.01
CA PRO A 197 -20.85 20.14 -14.83
C PRO A 197 -20.01 21.43 -14.94
N TRP A 198 -18.70 21.33 -14.77
CA TRP A 198 -17.76 22.47 -14.78
C TRP A 198 -16.96 22.59 -16.09
N GLY A 199 -17.33 21.76 -17.09
CA GLY A 199 -16.63 21.66 -18.36
C GLY A 199 -15.77 20.42 -18.49
N SER A 200 -14.99 20.35 -19.58
CA SER A 200 -14.05 19.23 -19.78
C SER A 200 -12.91 19.28 -18.76
N GLY A 201 -12.62 18.15 -18.13
CA GLY A 201 -11.60 18.06 -17.11
C GLY A 201 -11.19 16.63 -16.79
N ARG A 202 -10.33 16.48 -15.80
CA ARG A 202 -9.86 15.20 -15.30
C ARG A 202 -9.79 15.16 -13.77
N PRO A 203 -9.85 13.95 -13.16
CA PRO A 203 -9.65 13.77 -11.74
C PRO A 203 -8.33 14.37 -11.22
N GLY A 204 -8.36 14.84 -9.97
CA GLY A 204 -7.14 15.06 -9.20
C GLY A 204 -6.69 13.78 -8.50
N TRP A 205 -5.41 13.53 -8.45
CA TRP A 205 -4.80 12.28 -7.96
C TRP A 205 -5.32 11.82 -6.59
N HIS A 206 -5.43 12.71 -5.59
CA HIS A 206 -5.92 12.34 -4.26
C HIS A 206 -7.40 11.99 -4.26
N ALA A 207 -8.18 12.68 -5.10
CA ALA A 207 -9.62 12.47 -5.24
C ALA A 207 -9.97 11.12 -5.88
N GLU A 208 -9.11 10.58 -6.74
CA GLU A 208 -9.30 9.26 -7.34
C GLU A 208 -9.40 8.19 -6.28
N CYS A 209 -8.42 8.13 -5.37
CA CYS A 209 -8.39 7.16 -4.29
C CYS A 209 -9.54 7.37 -3.29
N ALA A 210 -9.87 8.61 -2.94
CA ALA A 210 -11.02 8.90 -2.08
C ALA A 210 -12.33 8.38 -2.70
N ALA A 211 -12.58 8.70 -3.97
CA ALA A 211 -13.79 8.28 -4.69
C ALA A 211 -13.86 6.75 -4.87
N MET A 212 -12.75 6.09 -5.21
CA MET A 212 -12.69 4.64 -5.37
C MET A 212 -12.84 3.91 -4.04
N SER A 213 -12.21 4.40 -2.96
CA SER A 213 -12.38 3.86 -1.61
C SER A 213 -13.85 3.89 -1.18
N LEU A 214 -14.50 5.05 -1.29
CA LEU A 214 -15.90 5.24 -0.94
C LEU A 214 -16.83 4.35 -1.77
N SER A 215 -16.59 4.23 -3.08
CA SER A 215 -17.47 3.48 -3.97
C SER A 215 -17.36 1.97 -3.82
N VAL A 216 -16.17 1.45 -3.45
CA VAL A 216 -15.91 0.01 -3.36
C VAL A 216 -16.11 -0.52 -1.95
N LEU A 217 -15.59 0.19 -0.94
CA LEU A 217 -15.56 -0.30 0.45
C LEU A 217 -16.55 0.42 1.37
N GLY A 218 -17.17 1.52 0.92
CA GLY A 218 -18.13 2.29 1.69
C GLY A 218 -17.51 3.43 2.50
N LEU A 219 -18.24 3.90 3.52
CA LEU A 219 -17.96 5.16 4.19
C LEU A 219 -16.68 5.16 5.05
N SER A 220 -16.21 3.97 5.45
CA SER A 220 -14.99 3.82 6.22
C SER A 220 -14.28 2.51 5.88
N VAL A 221 -12.97 2.48 6.07
CA VAL A 221 -12.10 1.29 5.93
C VAL A 221 -11.44 0.95 7.26
N ASP A 222 -11.11 -0.33 7.47
CA ASP A 222 -10.41 -0.76 8.66
C ASP A 222 -8.92 -0.38 8.60
N VAL A 223 -8.31 -0.54 7.41
CA VAL A 223 -6.90 -0.18 7.20
C VAL A 223 -6.74 0.53 5.86
N LEU A 224 -6.07 1.68 5.87
CA LEU A 224 -5.57 2.38 4.69
C LEU A 224 -4.08 2.05 4.53
N CYS A 225 -3.70 1.47 3.39
CA CYS A 225 -2.36 0.97 3.12
C CYS A 225 -1.68 1.73 1.98
N GLY A 226 -0.35 1.82 2.05
CA GLY A 226 0.51 2.35 1.00
C GLY A 226 1.96 2.42 1.44
N GLY A 227 2.83 3.02 0.63
CA GLY A 227 4.17 3.40 1.05
C GLY A 227 4.12 4.57 2.04
N ALA A 228 5.08 4.65 2.95
CA ALA A 228 5.16 5.73 3.94
C ALA A 228 5.29 7.12 3.29
N ASP A 229 5.79 7.18 2.08
CA ASP A 229 5.87 8.37 1.26
C ASP A 229 4.50 8.89 0.78
N LEU A 230 3.44 8.09 0.87
CA LEU A 230 2.08 8.51 0.58
C LEU A 230 1.34 9.11 1.79
N ALA A 231 1.89 9.04 3.00
CA ALA A 231 1.23 9.52 4.22
C ALA A 231 0.74 10.97 4.05
N TYR A 232 1.63 11.84 3.56
CA TYR A 232 1.30 13.19 3.15
C TYR A 232 2.00 13.53 1.81
N PRO A 233 1.30 14.15 0.86
CA PRO A 233 -0.07 14.66 0.95
C PRO A 233 -1.17 13.62 0.68
N HIS A 234 -0.86 12.46 0.06
CA HIS A 234 -1.86 11.61 -0.59
C HIS A 234 -2.91 11.03 0.38
N HIS A 235 -2.50 10.27 1.40
CA HIS A 235 -3.43 9.67 2.37
C HIS A 235 -4.17 10.73 3.19
N ALA A 236 -3.46 11.79 3.62
CA ALA A 236 -4.07 12.87 4.37
C ALA A 236 -5.23 13.54 3.60
N PHE A 237 -5.04 13.83 2.32
CA PHE A 237 -6.10 14.40 1.48
C PHE A 237 -7.19 13.41 1.13
N GLN A 238 -6.84 12.14 0.83
CA GLN A 238 -7.82 11.07 0.59
C GLN A 238 -8.79 10.93 1.76
N VAL A 239 -8.26 10.81 2.98
CA VAL A 239 -9.05 10.69 4.22
C VAL A 239 -9.90 11.93 4.43
N ALA A 240 -9.31 13.13 4.34
CA ALA A 240 -10.02 14.37 4.57
C ALA A 240 -11.17 14.61 3.59
N MET A 241 -11.00 14.31 2.30
CA MET A 241 -12.06 14.42 1.30
C MET A 241 -13.21 13.43 1.58
N ALA A 242 -12.87 12.18 1.94
CA ALA A 242 -13.87 11.18 2.27
C ALA A 242 -14.67 11.56 3.52
N GLU A 243 -14.00 12.06 4.56
CA GLU A 243 -14.63 12.53 5.81
C GLU A 243 -15.49 13.77 5.60
N ALA A 244 -15.04 14.71 4.77
CA ALA A 244 -15.77 15.95 4.49
C ALA A 244 -17.09 15.65 3.78
N VAL A 245 -17.08 14.81 2.74
CA VAL A 245 -18.30 14.52 1.97
C VAL A 245 -19.27 13.59 2.68
N THR A 246 -18.78 12.71 3.57
CA THR A 246 -19.62 11.70 4.23
C THR A 246 -20.05 12.10 5.64
N GLY A 247 -19.30 12.97 6.31
CA GLY A 247 -19.46 13.27 7.73
C GLY A 247 -19.02 12.12 8.66
N VAL A 248 -18.56 10.99 8.13
CA VAL A 248 -18.14 9.81 8.91
C VAL A 248 -16.65 9.92 9.24
N ARG A 249 -16.32 9.84 10.54
CA ARG A 249 -14.96 9.92 11.07
C ARG A 249 -14.70 8.81 12.08
N PRO A 250 -13.53 8.15 12.04
CA PRO A 250 -12.51 8.27 11.00
C PRO A 250 -12.92 7.52 9.71
N HIS A 251 -12.47 7.99 8.54
CA HIS A 251 -12.59 7.23 7.30
C HIS A 251 -11.71 5.98 7.34
N ALA A 252 -10.48 6.06 7.84
CA ALA A 252 -9.58 4.94 8.07
C ALA A 252 -9.37 4.74 9.58
N ARG A 253 -9.61 3.51 10.09
CA ARG A 253 -9.41 3.19 11.52
C ARG A 253 -7.93 3.09 11.89
N ALA A 254 -7.10 2.64 10.95
CA ALA A 254 -5.64 2.65 11.05
C ALA A 254 -5.00 2.87 9.68
N THR A 255 -3.75 3.34 9.68
CA THR A 255 -2.88 3.40 8.50
C THR A 255 -1.82 2.30 8.57
N PHE A 256 -1.45 1.77 7.41
CA PHE A 256 -0.38 0.80 7.22
C PHE A 256 0.57 1.33 6.15
N GLU A 257 1.51 2.15 6.57
CA GLU A 257 2.42 2.92 5.72
C GLU A 257 3.80 2.27 5.74
N VAL A 258 4.05 1.42 4.73
CA VAL A 258 5.27 0.61 4.65
C VAL A 258 6.49 1.48 4.41
N GLY A 259 7.52 1.29 5.21
CA GLY A 259 8.76 2.06 5.18
C GLY A 259 9.42 2.07 3.80
N VAL A 260 9.97 3.22 3.44
CA VAL A 260 10.60 3.44 2.14
C VAL A 260 11.86 2.57 2.00
N VAL A 261 12.02 1.95 0.83
CA VAL A 261 13.27 1.28 0.46
C VAL A 261 14.21 2.30 -0.18
N CYS A 262 15.37 2.45 0.42
CA CYS A 262 16.41 3.35 -0.05
C CYS A 262 17.56 2.55 -0.71
N MET A 263 18.44 3.25 -1.41
CA MET A 263 19.73 2.77 -1.87
C MET A 263 20.75 3.89 -1.65
N ASP A 264 21.84 3.58 -0.96
CA ASP A 264 22.89 4.53 -0.59
C ASP A 264 22.33 5.77 0.15
N GLY A 265 21.40 5.55 1.10
CA GLY A 265 20.77 6.59 1.92
C GLY A 265 19.72 7.43 1.19
N SER A 266 19.43 7.16 -0.09
CA SER A 266 18.47 7.90 -0.89
C SER A 266 17.31 7.03 -1.29
N LYS A 267 16.06 7.56 -1.24
CA LYS A 267 14.86 6.88 -1.72
C LYS A 267 15.08 6.40 -3.16
N MET A 268 14.69 5.15 -3.45
CA MET A 268 14.67 4.66 -4.82
C MET A 268 13.71 5.50 -5.66
N ALA A 269 14.24 6.17 -6.67
CA ALA A 269 13.44 6.98 -7.60
C ALA A 269 14.06 6.93 -9.01
N LYS A 270 13.21 7.03 -10.03
CA LYS A 270 13.66 7.07 -11.43
C LYS A 270 14.57 8.27 -11.70
N SER A 271 14.27 9.41 -11.10
CA SER A 271 15.03 10.64 -11.26
C SER A 271 16.47 10.55 -10.77
N THR A 272 16.73 9.68 -9.81
CA THR A 272 18.08 9.41 -9.26
C THR A 272 18.80 8.25 -9.95
N GLY A 273 18.08 7.44 -10.74
CA GLY A 273 18.65 6.29 -11.45
C GLY A 273 19.09 5.14 -10.54
N ASN A 274 18.64 5.11 -9.28
CA ASN A 274 19.01 4.14 -8.26
C ASN A 274 17.96 3.04 -8.05
N LEU A 275 17.14 2.74 -9.07
CA LEU A 275 16.11 1.70 -8.99
C LEU A 275 16.74 0.31 -9.01
N VAL A 276 16.27 -0.57 -8.15
CA VAL A 276 16.50 -2.01 -8.21
C VAL A 276 15.20 -2.67 -8.64
N LEU A 277 15.20 -3.31 -9.80
CA LEU A 277 13.99 -3.88 -10.40
C LEU A 277 13.71 -5.28 -9.86
N VAL A 278 12.45 -5.58 -9.61
CA VAL A 278 12.02 -6.91 -9.15
C VAL A 278 12.44 -7.99 -10.14
N SER A 279 12.19 -7.77 -11.43
CA SER A 279 12.53 -8.71 -12.50
C SER A 279 14.03 -9.00 -12.59
N GLU A 280 14.90 -8.01 -12.34
CA GLU A 280 16.36 -8.20 -12.34
C GLU A 280 16.79 -9.06 -11.16
N VAL A 281 16.28 -8.79 -9.96
CA VAL A 281 16.59 -9.60 -8.77
C VAL A 281 16.11 -11.03 -8.92
N LEU A 282 14.91 -11.22 -9.47
CA LEU A 282 14.33 -12.57 -9.69
C LEU A 282 15.03 -13.38 -10.81
N ALA A 283 15.86 -12.74 -11.64
CA ALA A 283 16.67 -13.47 -12.63
C ALA A 283 17.74 -14.35 -11.95
N ASP A 284 18.28 -13.90 -10.81
CA ASP A 284 19.41 -14.55 -10.15
C ASP A 284 19.07 -15.11 -8.76
N HIS A 285 17.91 -14.74 -8.18
CA HIS A 285 17.54 -15.12 -6.82
C HIS A 285 16.12 -15.70 -6.72
N PRO A 286 15.89 -16.68 -5.82
CA PRO A 286 14.55 -17.20 -5.58
C PRO A 286 13.59 -16.12 -5.06
N ALA A 287 12.35 -16.13 -5.55
CA ALA A 287 11.30 -15.21 -5.11
C ALA A 287 11.08 -15.22 -3.58
N ALA A 288 11.14 -16.42 -2.98
CA ALA A 288 11.02 -16.57 -1.52
C ALA A 288 12.15 -15.87 -0.75
N ALA A 289 13.37 -15.84 -1.29
CA ALA A 289 14.50 -15.12 -0.67
C ALA A 289 14.28 -13.61 -0.74
N LEU A 290 13.87 -13.07 -1.90
CA LEU A 290 13.54 -11.66 -2.04
C LEU A 290 12.37 -11.30 -1.12
N ARG A 291 11.32 -12.11 -1.09
CA ARG A 291 10.17 -11.89 -0.22
C ARG A 291 10.58 -11.87 1.26
N LEU A 292 11.45 -12.81 1.70
CA LEU A 292 11.97 -12.80 3.07
C LEU A 292 12.83 -11.58 3.35
N CYS A 293 13.68 -11.16 2.40
CA CYS A 293 14.48 -9.94 2.50
C CYS A 293 13.60 -8.71 2.78
N LEU A 294 12.46 -8.58 2.11
CA LEU A 294 11.52 -7.48 2.33
C LEU A 294 10.80 -7.57 3.68
N LEU A 295 10.61 -8.77 4.24
CA LEU A 295 9.79 -9.02 5.43
C LEU A 295 10.56 -9.14 6.74
N ASP A 296 11.87 -9.43 6.68
CA ASP A 296 12.68 -9.67 7.89
C ASP A 296 13.12 -8.36 8.56
N ARG A 297 12.15 -7.51 8.86
CA ARG A 297 12.33 -6.19 9.49
C ARG A 297 11.01 -5.62 10.01
N PRO A 298 11.03 -4.56 10.84
CA PRO A 298 9.82 -3.78 11.12
C PRO A 298 9.29 -3.11 9.85
N TRP A 299 8.03 -3.32 9.53
CA TRP A 299 7.40 -2.88 8.27
C TRP A 299 7.37 -1.36 8.08
N ALA A 300 7.24 -0.58 9.16
CA ALA A 300 7.14 0.88 9.10
C ALA A 300 8.51 1.57 8.97
N ARG A 301 9.62 0.84 9.15
CA ARG A 301 10.95 1.43 9.15
C ARG A 301 11.52 1.52 7.74
N ALA A 302 11.96 2.72 7.34
CA ALA A 302 12.77 2.90 6.14
C ALA A 302 14.12 2.19 6.28
N TRP A 303 14.63 1.63 5.18
CA TRP A 303 15.89 0.86 5.18
C TRP A 303 16.59 0.95 3.83
N ASP A 304 17.92 0.75 3.85
CA ASP A 304 18.74 0.69 2.66
C ASP A 304 18.85 -0.75 2.15
N TYR A 305 18.57 -0.96 0.87
CA TYR A 305 18.83 -2.23 0.20
C TYR A 305 20.31 -2.35 -0.14
N ALA A 306 20.87 -3.52 0.15
CA ALA A 306 22.16 -3.95 -0.33
C ALA A 306 22.09 -5.43 -0.73
N THR A 307 22.89 -5.88 -1.68
CA THR A 307 22.95 -7.30 -2.09
C THR A 307 23.22 -8.23 -0.90
N ALA A 308 24.03 -7.78 0.06
CA ALA A 308 24.30 -8.53 1.28
C ALA A 308 23.06 -8.81 2.14
N GLU A 309 22.04 -7.94 2.09
CA GLU A 309 20.73 -8.16 2.76
C GLU A 309 19.99 -9.33 2.12
N LEU A 310 20.03 -9.43 0.80
CA LEU A 310 19.41 -10.53 0.05
C LEU A 310 20.15 -11.85 0.27
N ASP A 311 21.49 -11.83 0.32
CA ASP A 311 22.31 -13.00 0.65
C ASP A 311 22.00 -13.50 2.06
N ALA A 312 21.90 -12.59 3.03
CA ALA A 312 21.54 -12.91 4.40
C ALA A 312 20.11 -13.51 4.49
N ALA A 313 19.17 -12.96 3.73
CA ALA A 313 17.81 -13.48 3.65
C ALA A 313 17.76 -14.88 3.01
N THR A 314 18.55 -15.12 1.96
CA THR A 314 18.70 -16.44 1.33
C THR A 314 19.21 -17.46 2.33
N ALA A 315 20.29 -17.13 3.05
CA ALA A 315 20.85 -18.01 4.08
C ALA A 315 19.84 -18.25 5.24
N ARG A 316 19.04 -17.24 5.61
CA ARG A 316 17.98 -17.39 6.62
C ARG A 316 16.85 -18.27 6.14
N LEU A 317 16.43 -18.13 4.89
CA LEU A 317 15.40 -18.98 4.28
C LEU A 317 15.81 -20.46 4.30
N GLU A 318 17.06 -20.77 3.97
CA GLU A 318 17.57 -22.14 4.04
C GLU A 318 17.57 -22.71 5.47
N ARG A 319 17.89 -21.87 6.48
CA ARG A 319 17.80 -22.29 7.89
C ARG A 319 16.36 -22.57 8.28
N LEU A 320 15.43 -21.71 7.86
CA LEU A 320 14.00 -21.85 8.12
C LEU A 320 13.45 -23.12 7.47
N TYR A 321 13.81 -23.43 6.23
CA TYR A 321 13.41 -24.67 5.54
C TYR A 321 13.98 -25.91 6.22
N ARG A 322 15.26 -25.90 6.61
CA ARG A 322 15.86 -26.98 7.42
C ARG A 322 15.15 -27.16 8.75
N ALA A 323 14.75 -26.07 9.40
CA ALA A 323 13.96 -26.13 10.62
C ALA A 323 12.57 -26.74 10.37
N ALA A 324 11.90 -26.37 9.29
CA ALA A 324 10.60 -26.91 8.89
C ALA A 324 10.65 -28.41 8.57
N GLY A 325 11.75 -28.87 7.96
CA GLY A 325 12.00 -30.27 7.64
C GLY A 325 12.40 -31.14 8.85
N ARG A 326 12.67 -30.58 10.02
CA ARG A 326 12.91 -31.35 11.24
C ARG A 326 11.62 -32.08 11.61
N ASN A 327 11.49 -33.27 11.05
CA ASN A 327 10.40 -34.16 11.36
C ASN A 327 10.79 -35.09 12.53
N ALA A 328 9.84 -35.43 13.29
CA ALA A 328 9.51 -36.47 14.18
C ALA A 328 10.31 -37.81 14.14
N GLY A 329 11.58 -37.79 13.82
CA GLY A 329 12.50 -38.90 14.00
C GLY A 329 13.37 -38.65 15.24
N ALA A 330 13.28 -39.47 16.25
CA ALA A 330 14.12 -39.61 17.45
C ALA A 330 14.17 -38.46 18.47
N SER A 331 13.68 -37.26 18.18
CA SER A 331 13.46 -36.18 19.18
C SER A 331 12.28 -35.31 18.74
N ALA A 332 11.10 -35.95 18.65
CA ALA A 332 9.87 -35.25 18.30
C ALA A 332 9.59 -34.18 19.35
N VAL A 333 9.69 -32.90 18.94
CA VAL A 333 9.11 -31.80 19.70
C VAL A 333 7.64 -32.16 19.92
N SER A 334 7.19 -32.23 21.17
CA SER A 334 5.83 -32.70 21.48
C SER A 334 4.78 -31.84 20.75
N ASP A 335 3.62 -32.42 20.41
CA ASP A 335 2.49 -31.70 19.81
C ASP A 335 2.12 -30.46 20.64
N ARG A 336 2.25 -30.54 21.96
CA ARG A 336 2.02 -29.41 22.86
C ARG A 336 3.03 -28.27 22.63
N THR A 337 4.30 -28.60 22.42
CA THR A 337 5.33 -27.58 22.14
C THR A 337 5.11 -26.94 20.77
N GLN A 338 4.75 -27.75 19.76
CA GLN A 338 4.40 -27.22 18.42
C GLN A 338 3.18 -26.28 18.49
N ALA A 339 2.13 -26.67 19.21
CA ALA A 339 0.95 -25.83 19.41
C ALA A 339 1.27 -24.52 20.16
N THR A 340 2.14 -24.58 21.17
CA THR A 340 2.59 -23.40 21.92
C THR A 340 3.39 -22.46 21.04
N ALA A 341 4.31 -22.98 20.22
CA ALA A 341 5.10 -22.19 19.28
C ALA A 341 4.22 -21.56 18.18
N ALA A 342 3.28 -22.31 17.61
CA ALA A 342 2.34 -21.79 16.64
C ALA A 342 1.51 -20.63 17.21
N ALA A 343 1.04 -20.75 18.47
CA ALA A 343 0.33 -19.66 19.15
C ALA A 343 1.23 -18.45 19.43
N ALA A 344 2.51 -18.66 19.73
CA ALA A 344 3.47 -17.57 19.93
C ALA A 344 3.81 -16.85 18.61
N ILE A 345 3.94 -17.59 17.50
CA ILE A 345 4.10 -17.05 16.14
C ILE A 345 2.88 -16.20 15.75
N ASP A 346 1.67 -16.74 15.91
CA ASP A 346 0.43 -16.01 15.64
C ASP A 346 0.33 -14.74 16.50
N GLY A 347 0.71 -14.83 17.79
CA GLY A 347 0.77 -13.67 18.67
C GLY A 347 1.76 -12.59 18.21
N ALA A 348 2.94 -12.98 17.72
CA ALA A 348 3.94 -12.06 17.18
C ALA A 348 3.42 -11.37 15.89
N LEU A 349 2.80 -12.14 14.99
CA LEU A 349 2.26 -11.61 13.75
C LEU A 349 1.05 -10.69 13.98
N ARG A 350 0.25 -10.93 15.01
CA ARG A 350 -0.86 -10.04 15.39
C ARG A 350 -0.41 -8.79 16.15
N GLU A 351 0.76 -8.81 16.74
CA GLU A 351 1.38 -7.68 17.42
C GLU A 351 2.27 -6.94 16.41
N ASP A 352 1.67 -6.02 15.69
CA ASP A 352 2.33 -5.12 14.73
C ASP A 352 3.10 -5.84 13.60
N LEU A 353 2.65 -7.03 13.21
CA LEU A 353 3.31 -7.88 12.20
C LEU A 353 4.80 -8.11 12.51
N ASP A 354 5.14 -8.48 13.75
CA ASP A 354 6.52 -8.73 14.18
C ASP A 354 7.07 -10.02 13.54
N VAL A 355 7.37 -9.92 12.23
CA VAL A 355 7.91 -11.03 11.43
C VAL A 355 9.28 -11.48 11.95
N PRO A 356 10.23 -10.59 12.29
CA PRO A 356 11.53 -11.02 12.83
C PRO A 356 11.41 -11.92 14.05
N ARG A 357 10.50 -11.59 14.99
CA ARG A 357 10.23 -12.41 16.16
C ARG A 357 9.58 -13.74 15.79
N ALA A 358 8.60 -13.74 14.88
CA ALA A 358 7.97 -14.95 14.40
C ALA A 358 8.96 -15.92 13.75
N LEU A 359 9.90 -15.39 12.95
CA LEU A 359 10.99 -16.15 12.32
C LEU A 359 11.91 -16.77 13.36
N GLY A 360 12.33 -16.04 14.40
CA GLY A 360 13.14 -16.58 15.50
C GLY A 360 12.48 -17.77 16.18
N ILE A 361 11.21 -17.65 16.56
CA ILE A 361 10.44 -18.74 17.18
C ILE A 361 10.37 -19.96 16.24
N ALA A 362 10.13 -19.74 14.95
CA ALA A 362 10.03 -20.81 13.97
C ALA A 362 11.37 -21.54 13.74
N GLU A 363 12.49 -20.80 13.67
CA GLU A 363 13.84 -21.38 13.52
C GLU A 363 14.23 -22.23 14.74
N GLU A 364 13.90 -21.78 15.95
CA GLU A 364 14.18 -22.52 17.20
C GLU A 364 13.35 -23.78 17.31
N THR A 365 12.04 -23.69 17.10
CA THR A 365 11.12 -24.82 17.30
C THR A 365 11.15 -25.79 16.13
N GLY A 366 11.14 -25.29 14.90
CA GLY A 366 11.07 -26.10 13.69
C GLY A 366 9.72 -26.81 13.48
N GLY A 367 9.70 -27.82 12.64
CA GLY A 367 8.54 -28.70 12.44
C GLY A 367 7.29 -27.99 11.91
N ALA A 368 6.13 -28.35 12.45
CA ALA A 368 4.84 -27.83 11.99
C ALA A 368 4.69 -26.32 12.21
N ALA A 369 5.24 -25.77 13.30
CA ALA A 369 5.19 -24.34 13.59
C ALA A 369 5.95 -23.52 12.51
N ALA A 370 7.15 -24.00 12.11
CA ALA A 370 7.92 -23.36 11.04
C ALA A 370 7.21 -23.46 9.68
N ARG A 371 6.62 -24.64 9.34
CA ARG A 371 5.81 -24.79 8.11
C ARG A 371 4.61 -23.86 8.09
N GLY A 372 3.94 -23.69 9.22
CA GLY A 372 2.82 -22.74 9.34
C GLY A 372 3.25 -21.30 9.06
N LEU A 373 4.39 -20.86 9.59
CA LEU A 373 4.92 -19.52 9.32
C LEU A 373 5.32 -19.34 7.85
N ILE A 374 6.02 -20.32 7.26
CA ILE A 374 6.40 -20.31 5.83
C ILE A 374 5.15 -20.10 4.96
N ALA A 375 4.07 -20.83 5.23
CA ALA A 375 2.80 -20.69 4.50
C ALA A 375 2.17 -19.31 4.72
N THR A 376 2.16 -18.81 5.98
CA THR A 376 1.60 -17.50 6.31
C THR A 376 2.38 -16.37 5.64
N LEU A 377 3.70 -16.44 5.61
CA LEU A 377 4.53 -15.43 4.95
C LEU A 377 4.57 -15.60 3.41
N GLY A 378 4.05 -16.69 2.87
CA GLY A 378 4.06 -16.97 1.43
C GLY A 378 5.45 -17.23 0.88
N LEU A 379 6.31 -17.92 1.65
CA LEU A 379 7.69 -18.21 1.28
C LEU A 379 7.83 -19.48 0.42
N GLY A 380 6.73 -20.04 -0.07
CA GLY A 380 6.74 -21.31 -0.80
C GLY A 380 6.88 -22.52 0.13
N GLU A 381 6.88 -23.73 -0.46
CA GLU A 381 7.16 -24.96 0.30
C GLU A 381 8.67 -25.22 0.27
N PRO A 382 9.23 -25.74 1.39
CA PRO A 382 10.61 -26.26 1.35
C PRO A 382 10.69 -27.39 0.34
N ALA A 383 11.65 -27.30 -0.56
CA ALA A 383 11.93 -28.33 -1.56
C ALA A 383 12.36 -29.66 -0.90
#